data_141d5e8d360edb3ca07af47bc15d6a98
#
_entry.id   141d5e8d360edb3ca07af47bc15d6a98
#
_cell.length_a   1.000
_cell.length_b   1.000
_cell.length_c   1.000
_cell.angle_alpha   90.00
_cell.angle_beta   90.00
_cell.angle_gamma   90.00
#
_symmetry.space_group_name_H-M   'P 1'
#
loop_
_entity.id
_entity.type
_entity.pdbx_description
1 polymer ?
#
loop_
_entity_poly.entity_id
_entity_poly.type
_entity_poly.pdbx_seq_one_letter_code
_entity_poly.pdbx_strand_id
1 'polypeptide(L)'
;MTYRASLPRGVRNNNPLNIRESDGDRTEWKGESALDTDKSFEEFTHPVYGFRAAARILRSYERQGYKTLTQMIHRFAPPSENETDLYVKHVSQWSGIGANQLVDVNNQEQMAKLLHAMSRKEVGNYYGINMAREGVAMA
;
A
#
# COMPACT_ATOMS: atom_id res chain seq x y z
N MET A 1 -18.37 -12.02 19.69
CA MET A 1 -17.52 -11.50 18.62
C MET A 1 -16.50 -10.53 19.21
N THR A 2 -15.23 -10.66 18.86
CA THR A 2 -14.21 -9.77 19.34
C THR A 2 -14.22 -8.47 18.53
N TYR A 3 -13.79 -7.37 19.14
CA TYR A 3 -13.62 -6.08 18.46
C TYR A 3 -12.77 -6.21 17.19
N ARG A 4 -11.66 -7.00 17.26
CA ARG A 4 -10.76 -7.21 16.13
C ARG A 4 -11.45 -7.82 14.91
N ALA A 5 -12.41 -8.72 15.12
CA ALA A 5 -13.12 -9.38 14.01
C ALA A 5 -13.99 -8.41 13.19
N SER A 6 -14.36 -7.24 13.75
CA SER A 6 -15.17 -6.22 13.07
C SER A 6 -14.34 -5.25 12.22
N LEU A 7 -13.00 -5.29 12.32
CA LEU A 7 -12.11 -4.41 11.56
C LEU A 7 -11.95 -4.89 10.12
N PRO A 8 -11.65 -4.00 9.17
CA PRO A 8 -11.28 -4.41 7.82
C PRO A 8 -10.12 -5.40 7.83
N ARG A 9 -10.13 -6.30 6.85
CA ARG A 9 -9.13 -7.38 6.75
C ARG A 9 -7.69 -6.86 6.77
N GLY A 10 -7.40 -5.79 6.01
CA GLY A 10 -6.07 -5.19 6.00
C GLY A 10 -5.65 -4.63 7.36
N VAL A 11 -6.58 -4.08 8.10
CA VAL A 11 -6.30 -3.59 9.46
C VAL A 11 -5.99 -4.75 10.40
N ARG A 12 -6.77 -5.84 10.32
CA ARG A 12 -6.51 -7.05 11.11
C ARG A 12 -5.14 -7.66 10.82
N ASN A 13 -4.68 -7.55 9.58
CA ASN A 13 -3.40 -8.10 9.14
C ASN A 13 -2.23 -7.13 9.33
N ASN A 14 -2.45 -5.94 9.89
CA ASN A 14 -1.45 -4.88 9.92
C ASN A 14 -0.89 -4.58 8.52
N ASN A 15 -1.75 -4.68 7.51
CA ASN A 15 -1.43 -4.57 6.10
C ASN A 15 -2.26 -3.43 5.48
N PRO A 16 -1.85 -2.16 5.67
CA PRO A 16 -2.65 -1.00 5.26
C PRO A 16 -2.90 -0.90 3.75
N LEU A 17 -2.10 -1.56 2.95
CA LEU A 17 -2.20 -1.53 1.49
C LEU A 17 -2.79 -2.82 0.91
N ASN A 18 -3.24 -3.74 1.73
CA ASN A 18 -3.76 -5.04 1.27
C ASN A 18 -2.81 -5.75 0.30
N ILE A 19 -1.52 -5.77 0.65
CA ILE A 19 -0.52 -6.45 -0.16
C ILE A 19 -0.83 -7.93 -0.20
N ARG A 20 -0.93 -8.49 -1.42
CA ARG A 20 -1.28 -9.88 -1.62
C ARG A 20 -0.07 -10.78 -1.49
N GLU A 21 -0.28 -11.98 -0.95
CA GLU A 21 0.64 -13.10 -1.13
C GLU A 21 0.47 -13.64 -2.54
N SER A 22 1.57 -13.75 -3.27
CA SER A 22 1.55 -14.33 -4.63
C SER A 22 2.01 -15.77 -4.58
N ASP A 23 1.31 -16.65 -5.29
CA ASP A 23 1.71 -18.03 -5.44
C ASP A 23 3.11 -18.11 -6.07
N GLY A 24 4.00 -18.86 -5.43
CA GLY A 24 5.37 -18.99 -5.87
C GLY A 24 6.28 -17.81 -5.54
N ASP A 25 5.74 -16.75 -4.99
CA ASP A 25 6.53 -15.64 -4.48
C ASP A 25 7.14 -16.04 -3.14
N ARG A 26 8.47 -15.97 -3.05
CA ARG A 26 9.22 -16.28 -1.85
C ARG A 26 9.71 -15.04 -1.12
N THR A 27 9.19 -13.86 -1.48
CA THR A 27 9.57 -12.62 -0.80
C THR A 27 9.17 -12.69 0.66
N GLU A 28 10.16 -12.53 1.53
CA GLU A 28 9.94 -12.39 2.95
C GLU A 28 10.12 -10.92 3.31
N TRP A 29 9.00 -10.25 3.63
CA TRP A 29 9.05 -8.85 3.99
C TRP A 29 9.53 -8.67 5.42
N LYS A 30 10.32 -7.63 5.66
CA LYS A 30 10.66 -7.24 7.03
C LYS A 30 9.39 -6.99 7.84
N GLY A 31 9.34 -7.57 9.04
CA GLY A 31 8.18 -7.43 9.93
C GLY A 31 7.01 -8.34 9.59
N GLU A 32 7.17 -9.27 8.67
CA GLU A 32 6.15 -10.26 8.36
C GLU A 32 5.86 -11.11 9.60
N SER A 33 4.58 -11.38 9.84
CA SER A 33 4.15 -12.21 10.97
C SER A 33 4.55 -13.67 10.73
N ALA A 34 4.94 -14.38 11.80
CA ALA A 34 5.15 -15.82 11.75
C ALA A 34 3.83 -16.58 11.57
N LEU A 35 2.70 -15.94 11.90
CA LEU A 35 1.37 -16.52 11.69
C LEU A 35 0.98 -16.28 10.22
N ASP A 36 0.53 -17.33 9.56
CA ASP A 36 0.04 -17.26 8.20
C ASP A 36 -1.40 -17.78 8.18
N THR A 37 -2.29 -16.98 8.79
CA THR A 37 -3.70 -17.31 8.90
C THR A 37 -4.50 -16.81 7.71
N ASP A 38 -4.00 -15.82 6.98
CA ASP A 38 -4.59 -15.30 5.77
C ASP A 38 -3.82 -15.86 4.56
N LYS A 39 -4.50 -16.61 3.71
CA LYS A 39 -3.88 -17.26 2.56
C LYS A 39 -3.75 -16.37 1.34
N SER A 40 -4.40 -15.21 1.35
CA SER A 40 -4.43 -14.30 0.20
C SER A 40 -3.63 -13.04 0.40
N PHE A 41 -3.51 -12.57 1.64
CA PHE A 41 -2.88 -11.31 1.97
C PHE A 41 -1.77 -11.50 2.99
N GLU A 42 -0.73 -10.68 2.86
CA GLU A 42 0.37 -10.63 3.82
C GLU A 42 -0.13 -10.20 5.20
N GLU A 43 0.49 -10.71 6.23
CA GLU A 43 0.25 -10.35 7.63
C GLU A 43 1.55 -9.80 8.21
N PHE A 44 1.47 -8.61 8.81
CA PHE A 44 2.63 -7.97 9.44
C PHE A 44 2.47 -7.91 10.95
N THR A 45 3.57 -7.76 11.66
CA THR A 45 3.56 -7.59 13.12
C THR A 45 3.18 -6.18 13.55
N HIS A 46 3.29 -5.20 12.62
CA HIS A 46 2.95 -3.81 12.87
C HIS A 46 2.64 -3.13 11.53
N PRO A 47 1.69 -2.17 11.50
CA PRO A 47 1.33 -1.49 10.23
C PRO A 47 2.50 -0.76 9.55
N VAL A 48 3.49 -0.30 10.31
CA VAL A 48 4.66 0.38 9.74
C VAL A 48 5.38 -0.51 8.72
N TYR A 49 5.41 -1.81 8.95
CA TYR A 49 6.06 -2.74 8.02
C TYR A 49 5.25 -2.94 6.74
N GLY A 50 3.94 -2.82 6.82
CA GLY A 50 3.08 -2.82 5.63
C GLY A 50 3.33 -1.59 4.76
N PHE A 51 3.47 -0.42 5.36
CA PHE A 51 3.84 0.80 4.63
C PHE A 51 5.25 0.70 4.04
N ARG A 52 6.19 0.14 4.79
CA ARG A 52 7.55 -0.10 4.30
C ARG A 52 7.53 -0.99 3.05
N ALA A 53 6.83 -2.10 3.11
CA ALA A 53 6.72 -3.02 1.98
C ALA A 53 6.11 -2.34 0.76
N ALA A 54 5.05 -1.56 0.94
CA ALA A 54 4.41 -0.83 -0.14
C ALA A 54 5.34 0.19 -0.80
N ALA A 55 6.15 0.90 -0.02
CA ALA A 55 7.14 1.83 -0.58
C ALA A 55 8.15 1.10 -1.49
N ARG A 56 8.62 -0.05 -1.06
CA ARG A 56 9.53 -0.87 -1.85
C ARG A 56 8.87 -1.40 -3.12
N ILE A 57 7.60 -1.76 -3.05
CA ILE A 57 6.83 -2.18 -4.23
C ILE A 57 6.74 -1.05 -5.24
N LEU A 58 6.39 0.17 -4.82
CA LEU A 58 6.28 1.30 -5.74
C LEU A 58 7.64 1.68 -6.35
N ARG A 59 8.72 1.56 -5.59
CA ARG A 59 10.08 1.75 -6.15
C ARG A 59 10.40 0.70 -7.20
N SER A 60 9.97 -0.54 -6.99
CA SER A 60 10.09 -1.61 -7.98
C SER A 60 9.30 -1.29 -9.25
N TYR A 61 8.09 -0.75 -9.12
CA TYR A 61 7.29 -0.34 -10.27
C TYR A 61 8.00 0.74 -11.10
N GLU A 62 8.58 1.73 -10.43
CA GLU A 62 9.34 2.78 -11.12
C GLU A 62 10.49 2.19 -11.94
N ARG A 63 11.24 1.25 -11.38
CA ARG A 63 12.32 0.55 -12.10
C ARG A 63 11.81 -0.24 -13.29
N GLN A 64 10.55 -0.70 -13.24
CA GLN A 64 9.91 -1.45 -14.34
C GLN A 64 9.28 -0.54 -15.40
N GLY A 65 9.32 0.77 -15.21
CA GLY A 65 8.77 1.73 -16.16
C GLY A 65 7.37 2.26 -15.82
N TYR A 66 6.79 1.86 -14.70
CA TYR A 66 5.52 2.40 -14.21
C TYR A 66 5.83 3.63 -13.37
N LYS A 67 5.80 4.81 -13.98
CA LYS A 67 6.37 6.03 -13.37
C LYS A 67 5.36 7.09 -12.99
N THR A 68 4.19 7.13 -13.64
CA THR A 68 3.15 8.08 -13.28
C THR A 68 2.25 7.50 -12.20
N LEU A 69 1.51 8.37 -11.50
CA LEU A 69 0.53 7.93 -10.52
C LEU A 69 -0.46 6.93 -11.13
N THR A 70 -1.01 7.24 -12.30
CA THR A 70 -1.95 6.36 -13.00
C THR A 70 -1.32 4.99 -13.29
N GLN A 71 -0.10 4.97 -13.81
CA GLN A 71 0.58 3.71 -14.12
C GLN A 71 0.82 2.86 -12.87
N MET A 72 1.27 3.48 -11.80
CA MET A 72 1.52 2.76 -10.54
C MET A 72 0.24 2.17 -9.96
N ILE A 73 -0.86 2.95 -9.95
CA ILE A 73 -2.13 2.46 -9.40
C ILE A 73 -2.73 1.37 -10.28
N HIS A 74 -2.66 1.49 -11.60
CA HIS A 74 -3.13 0.45 -12.51
C HIS A 74 -2.36 -0.87 -12.32
N ARG A 75 -1.08 -0.79 -12.00
CA ARG A 75 -0.28 -1.98 -11.71
C ARG A 75 -0.61 -2.57 -10.34
N PHE A 76 -0.83 -1.72 -9.33
CA PHE A 76 -1.12 -2.14 -7.97
C PHE A 76 -2.56 -2.67 -7.82
N ALA A 77 -3.51 -2.00 -8.43
CA ALA A 77 -4.95 -2.27 -8.34
C ALA A 77 -5.56 -2.35 -9.74
N PRO A 78 -5.33 -3.46 -10.46
CA PRO A 78 -5.70 -3.55 -11.88
C PRO A 78 -7.22 -3.49 -12.11
N PRO A 79 -7.67 -2.98 -13.28
CA PRO A 79 -9.09 -2.78 -13.59
C PRO A 79 -9.92 -4.06 -13.57
N SER A 80 -9.31 -5.22 -13.75
CA SER A 80 -10.00 -6.51 -13.69
C SER A 80 -10.57 -6.81 -12.29
N GLU A 81 -10.03 -6.16 -11.25
CA GLU A 81 -10.40 -6.42 -9.85
C GLU A 81 -10.86 -5.16 -9.12
N ASN A 82 -10.75 -3.98 -9.73
CA ASN A 82 -10.98 -2.71 -9.05
C ASN A 82 -11.61 -1.67 -9.98
N GLU A 83 -12.26 -0.66 -9.38
CA GLU A 83 -12.62 0.57 -10.08
C GLU A 83 -11.40 1.49 -10.11
N THR A 84 -10.44 1.17 -10.97
CA THR A 84 -9.11 1.77 -10.94
C THR A 84 -9.11 3.27 -11.26
N ASP A 85 -9.95 3.72 -12.20
CA ASP A 85 -10.03 5.15 -12.54
C ASP A 85 -10.51 5.97 -11.34
N LEU A 86 -11.48 5.45 -10.58
CA LEU A 86 -11.94 6.10 -9.36
C LEU A 86 -10.88 6.08 -8.26
N TYR A 87 -10.15 4.98 -8.17
CA TYR A 87 -9.01 4.85 -7.25
C TYR A 87 -7.96 5.94 -7.54
N VAL A 88 -7.57 6.10 -8.81
CA VAL A 88 -6.62 7.15 -9.22
C VAL A 88 -7.15 8.53 -8.86
N LYS A 89 -8.42 8.81 -9.13
CA LYS A 89 -9.03 10.11 -8.83
C LYS A 89 -8.94 10.44 -7.33
N HIS A 90 -9.35 9.51 -6.48
CA HIS A 90 -9.33 9.72 -5.05
C HIS A 90 -7.91 9.89 -4.51
N VAL A 91 -7.00 9.04 -4.92
CA VAL A 91 -5.61 9.11 -4.47
C VAL A 91 -4.94 10.39 -4.93
N SER A 92 -5.20 10.83 -6.18
CA SER A 92 -4.70 12.09 -6.68
C SER A 92 -5.20 13.28 -5.84
N GLN A 93 -6.49 13.30 -5.52
CA GLN A 93 -7.08 14.35 -4.68
C GLN A 93 -6.48 14.37 -3.28
N TRP A 94 -6.34 13.21 -2.66
CA TRP A 94 -5.88 13.10 -1.27
C TRP A 94 -4.38 13.30 -1.10
N SER A 95 -3.59 12.91 -2.10
CA SER A 95 -2.13 13.03 -2.03
C SER A 95 -1.59 14.34 -2.59
N GLY A 96 -2.37 15.01 -3.43
CA GLY A 96 -1.90 16.18 -4.16
C GLY A 96 -1.03 15.85 -5.37
N ILE A 97 -0.90 14.58 -5.74
CA ILE A 97 -0.12 14.14 -6.90
C ILE A 97 -1.05 14.03 -8.11
N GLY A 98 -0.71 14.70 -9.22
CA GLY A 98 -1.51 14.63 -10.45
C GLY A 98 -1.53 13.22 -11.04
N ALA A 99 -2.64 12.85 -11.68
CA ALA A 99 -2.81 11.52 -12.27
C ALA A 99 -1.71 11.15 -13.27
N ASN A 100 -1.23 12.13 -14.04
CA ASN A 100 -0.19 11.92 -15.04
C ASN A 100 1.17 12.46 -14.60
N GLN A 101 1.29 12.83 -13.32
CA GLN A 101 2.54 13.30 -12.76
C GLN A 101 3.49 12.13 -12.53
N LEU A 102 4.78 12.35 -12.83
CA LEU A 102 5.82 11.40 -12.44
C LEU A 102 5.95 11.39 -10.92
N VAL A 103 5.92 10.19 -10.34
CA VAL A 103 6.09 10.04 -8.90
C VAL A 103 7.57 9.98 -8.57
N ASP A 104 8.02 10.85 -7.67
CA ASP A 104 9.40 10.80 -7.18
C ASP A 104 9.47 9.80 -6.01
N VAL A 105 9.82 8.57 -6.32
CA VAL A 105 9.86 7.47 -5.34
C VAL A 105 10.99 7.64 -4.32
N ASN A 106 11.92 8.56 -4.55
CA ASN A 106 13.01 8.87 -3.62
C ASN A 106 12.67 10.06 -2.71
N ASN A 107 11.58 10.76 -2.97
CA ASN A 107 11.08 11.80 -2.10
C ASN A 107 10.21 11.18 -1.01
N GLN A 108 10.72 11.13 0.21
CA GLN A 108 10.04 10.44 1.31
C GLN A 108 8.66 11.03 1.62
N GLU A 109 8.52 12.35 1.61
CA GLU A 109 7.23 12.98 1.91
C GLU A 109 6.20 12.72 0.81
N GLN A 110 6.61 12.79 -0.46
CA GLN A 110 5.71 12.48 -1.56
C GLN A 110 5.25 11.02 -1.49
N MET A 111 6.17 10.10 -1.22
CA MET A 111 5.87 8.69 -1.04
C MET A 111 4.91 8.46 0.14
N ALA A 112 5.14 9.13 1.26
CA ALA A 112 4.27 8.99 2.43
C ALA A 112 2.85 9.49 2.14
N LYS A 113 2.70 10.62 1.46
CA LYS A 113 1.39 11.13 1.05
C LYS A 113 0.68 10.18 0.10
N LEU A 114 1.41 9.60 -0.84
CA LEU A 114 0.86 8.63 -1.78
C LEU A 114 0.37 7.38 -1.05
N LEU A 115 1.20 6.78 -0.23
CA LEU A 115 0.84 5.54 0.47
C LEU A 115 -0.26 5.76 1.51
N HIS A 116 -0.27 6.90 2.19
CA HIS A 116 -1.36 7.25 3.09
C HIS A 116 -2.69 7.32 2.34
N ALA A 117 -2.71 8.01 1.19
CA ALA A 117 -3.91 8.11 0.36
C ALA A 117 -4.36 6.73 -0.13
N MET A 118 -3.42 5.89 -0.58
CA MET A 118 -3.73 4.53 -1.01
C MET A 118 -4.30 3.69 0.13
N SER A 119 -3.74 3.82 1.34
CA SER A 119 -4.27 3.08 2.50
C SER A 119 -5.71 3.47 2.82
N ARG A 120 -6.06 4.75 2.67
CA ARG A 120 -7.44 5.20 2.85
C ARG A 120 -8.38 4.54 1.85
N LYS A 121 -7.90 4.31 0.63
CA LYS A 121 -8.66 3.61 -0.40
C LYS A 121 -8.81 2.12 -0.09
N GLU A 122 -7.74 1.50 0.43
CA GLU A 122 -7.71 0.06 0.69
C GLU A 122 -8.48 -0.34 1.94
N VAL A 123 -8.28 0.37 3.05
CA VAL A 123 -8.81 -0.05 4.35
C VAL A 123 -9.68 1.01 5.02
N GLY A 124 -9.81 2.19 4.42
CA GLY A 124 -10.50 3.31 5.05
C GLY A 124 -9.55 4.16 5.90
N ASN A 125 -10.09 5.10 6.61
CA ASN A 125 -9.32 6.10 7.35
C ASN A 125 -8.89 5.59 8.73
N TYR A 126 -8.10 4.51 8.76
CA TYR A 126 -7.60 3.89 9.99
C TYR A 126 -6.21 4.35 10.38
N TYR A 127 -5.39 4.81 9.44
CA TYR A 127 -4.00 5.16 9.70
C TYR A 127 -3.74 6.63 9.36
N GLY A 128 -3.00 7.31 10.22
CA GLY A 128 -2.54 8.66 9.95
C GLY A 128 -1.30 8.67 9.07
N ILE A 129 -0.98 9.85 8.54
CA ILE A 129 0.18 10.00 7.66
C ILE A 129 1.51 9.72 8.36
N ASN A 130 1.60 9.91 9.67
CA ASN A 130 2.84 9.66 10.39
C ASN A 130 3.23 8.18 10.36
N MET A 131 2.26 7.27 10.35
CA MET A 131 2.54 5.84 10.19
C MET A 131 3.16 5.55 8.83
N ALA A 132 2.62 6.18 7.79
CA ALA A 132 3.19 6.07 6.44
C ALA A 132 4.61 6.66 6.37
N ARG A 133 4.83 7.82 6.99
CA ARG A 133 6.16 8.44 7.07
C ARG A 133 7.19 7.53 7.71
N GLU A 134 6.83 6.89 8.82
CA GLU A 134 7.72 5.95 9.50
C GLU A 134 8.05 4.75 8.61
N GLY A 135 7.06 4.17 7.95
CA GLY A 135 7.28 3.04 7.04
C GLY A 135 8.17 3.39 5.86
N VAL A 136 7.94 4.56 5.25
CA VAL A 136 8.75 5.06 4.14
C VAL A 136 10.20 5.31 4.58
N ALA A 137 10.41 5.87 5.76
CA ALA A 137 11.74 6.13 6.28
C ALA A 137 12.56 4.84 6.47
N MET A 138 11.90 3.71 6.71
CA MET A 138 12.53 2.41 6.88
C MET A 138 12.79 1.67 5.57
N ALA A 139 12.23 2.14 4.48
CA ALA A 139 12.25 1.41 3.21
C ALA A 139 13.56 1.58 2.37
#